data_a25e35a295aca82ec4841986f0ea8dc2
#
_entry.id   a25e35a295aca82ec4841986f0ea8dc2
#
_cell.length_a   1.000
_cell.length_b   1.000
_cell.length_c   1.000
_cell.angle_alpha   90.00
_cell.angle_beta   90.00
_cell.angle_gamma   90.00
#
_symmetry.space_group_name_H-M   'P 1'
#
loop_
_entity.id
_entity.type
_entity.pdbx_description
1 polymer ?
#
loop_
_entity_poly.entity_id
_entity_poly.type
_entity_poly.pdbx_seq_one_letter_code
_entity_poly.pdbx_strand_id
1 'polypeptide(L)'
;MKPGPRNLITDVEGLHVGNADDGSVKSGVTVLAADRPITASVHVMGGAPGTRETDLLAPDKLVPAVDALVLSGGSALGLDAASGVANALRAAGIGFDVAGQKVPIVPAAILFDLLNGGDKGWDENPYAALGAAAWRARSETFALGTAGAGTGATAGALKGGLGSASA
;
A
#
# COMPACT_ATOMS: atom_id res chain seq x y z
N MET A 1 26.82 3.16 7.33
CA MET A 1 26.10 2.94 6.05
C MET A 1 25.98 4.26 5.34
N LYS A 2 26.05 4.28 4.01
CA LYS A 2 25.82 5.50 3.22
C LYS A 2 24.45 5.38 2.55
N PRO A 3 23.64 6.45 2.53
CA PRO A 3 22.38 6.43 1.80
C PRO A 3 22.60 6.09 0.32
N GLY A 4 21.63 5.43 -0.30
CA GLY A 4 21.56 5.26 -1.74
C GLY A 4 21.36 6.59 -2.46
N PRO A 5 21.44 6.61 -3.82
CA PRO A 5 21.42 7.84 -4.60
C PRO A 5 20.19 8.74 -4.39
N ARG A 6 19.02 8.15 -4.18
CA ARG A 6 17.77 8.85 -3.90
C ARG A 6 17.41 8.86 -2.42
N ASN A 7 18.06 8.01 -1.63
CA ASN A 7 17.68 7.67 -0.26
C ASN A 7 16.20 7.23 -0.17
N LEU A 8 15.74 6.45 -1.13
CA LEU A 8 14.39 5.91 -1.25
C LEU A 8 14.46 4.39 -1.40
N ILE A 9 13.40 3.67 -1.01
CA ILE A 9 13.30 2.22 -1.23
C ILE A 9 13.47 1.83 -2.71
N THR A 10 13.16 2.75 -3.61
CA THR A 10 13.31 2.60 -5.06
C THR A 10 14.77 2.70 -5.56
N ASP A 11 15.74 2.88 -4.68
CA ASP A 11 17.15 2.63 -5.01
C ASP A 11 17.43 1.12 -5.21
N VAL A 12 16.52 0.26 -4.75
CA VAL A 12 16.49 -1.16 -5.15
C VAL A 12 15.85 -1.23 -6.53
N GLU A 13 16.62 -1.72 -7.50
CA GLU A 13 16.20 -1.82 -8.90
C GLU A 13 14.90 -2.62 -9.07
N GLY A 14 14.00 -2.10 -9.90
CA GLY A 14 12.71 -2.71 -10.20
C GLY A 14 11.62 -2.43 -9.17
N LEU A 15 11.91 -1.69 -8.07
CA LEU A 15 10.87 -1.25 -7.14
C LEU A 15 10.30 0.12 -7.53
N HIS A 16 8.99 0.24 -7.43
CA HIS A 16 8.23 1.45 -7.70
C HIS A 16 7.26 1.74 -6.56
N VAL A 17 7.08 3.01 -6.23
CA VAL A 17 6.09 3.44 -5.23
C VAL A 17 5.13 4.43 -5.86
N GLY A 18 3.84 4.24 -5.62
CA GLY A 18 2.81 5.18 -6.01
C GLY A 18 1.97 5.63 -4.84
N ASN A 19 1.61 6.89 -4.85
CA ASN A 19 0.74 7.55 -3.87
C ASN A 19 -0.53 8.05 -4.54
N ALA A 20 -1.65 7.93 -3.84
CA ALA A 20 -2.87 8.65 -4.12
C ALA A 20 -3.51 9.09 -2.81
N ASP A 21 -3.99 10.31 -2.76
CA ASP A 21 -4.62 10.88 -1.58
C ASP A 21 -5.82 11.73 -1.97
N ASP A 22 -6.73 11.88 -1.02
CA ASP A 22 -7.88 12.76 -1.10
C ASP A 22 -7.80 13.79 0.03
N GLY A 23 -7.63 15.05 -0.35
CA GLY A 23 -7.49 16.16 0.58
C GLY A 23 -8.78 16.49 1.33
N SER A 24 -9.96 16.18 0.79
CA SER A 24 -11.25 16.35 1.47
C SER A 24 -11.44 15.29 2.56
N VAL A 25 -11.12 14.05 2.24
CA VAL A 25 -11.11 12.93 3.18
C VAL A 25 -9.94 13.02 4.16
N LYS A 26 -8.86 13.69 3.82
CA LYS A 26 -7.59 13.72 4.56
C LYS A 26 -7.05 12.32 4.82
N SER A 27 -7.04 11.50 3.79
CA SER A 27 -6.58 10.12 3.82
C SER A 27 -5.95 9.76 2.48
N GLY A 28 -5.29 8.60 2.40
CA GLY A 28 -4.68 8.17 1.16
C GLY A 28 -4.10 6.77 1.22
N VAL A 29 -3.53 6.35 0.09
CA VAL A 29 -3.01 5.01 -0.16
C VAL A 29 -1.62 5.11 -0.77
N THR A 30 -0.71 4.29 -0.29
CA THR A 30 0.61 4.07 -0.87
C THR A 30 0.72 2.62 -1.34
N VAL A 31 1.19 2.42 -2.56
CA VAL A 31 1.43 1.10 -3.16
C VAL A 31 2.90 0.94 -3.46
N LEU A 32 3.52 -0.11 -2.92
CA LEU A 32 4.81 -0.61 -3.38
C LEU A 32 4.56 -1.74 -4.38
N ALA A 33 5.08 -1.61 -5.58
CA ALA A 33 5.03 -2.63 -6.62
C ALA A 33 6.42 -2.86 -7.20
N ALA A 34 6.59 -3.95 -7.94
CA ALA A 34 7.84 -4.24 -8.63
C ALA A 34 7.58 -4.71 -10.06
N ASP A 35 8.64 -4.74 -10.89
CA ASP A 35 8.60 -5.23 -12.27
C ASP A 35 8.32 -6.74 -12.35
N ARG A 36 8.53 -7.45 -11.25
CA ARG A 36 8.29 -8.89 -11.08
C ARG A 36 7.78 -9.17 -9.67
N PRO A 37 7.10 -10.29 -9.43
CA PRO A 37 6.66 -10.68 -8.09
C PRO A 37 7.83 -10.71 -7.10
N ILE A 38 7.61 -10.22 -5.88
CA ILE A 38 8.62 -10.06 -4.82
C ILE A 38 8.30 -10.95 -3.64
N THR A 39 9.35 -11.49 -3.02
CA THR A 39 9.22 -12.15 -1.72
C THR A 39 9.00 -11.10 -0.64
N ALA A 40 7.99 -11.31 0.18
CA ALA A 40 7.64 -10.43 1.28
C ALA A 40 7.50 -11.20 2.58
N SER A 41 7.65 -10.51 3.70
CA SER A 41 7.39 -11.05 5.03
C SER A 41 6.67 -10.02 5.88
N VAL A 42 6.06 -10.46 6.98
CA VAL A 42 5.29 -9.61 7.88
C VAL A 42 5.52 -10.02 9.32
N HIS A 43 5.45 -9.03 10.21
CA HIS A 43 5.29 -9.24 11.64
C HIS A 43 4.12 -8.37 12.11
N VAL A 44 3.05 -9.00 12.58
CA VAL A 44 1.86 -8.31 13.06
C VAL A 44 1.97 -8.12 14.57
N MET A 45 2.00 -6.86 15.01
CA MET A 45 2.12 -6.46 16.42
C MET A 45 1.03 -5.45 16.78
N GLY A 46 0.87 -5.25 18.08
CA GLY A 46 -0.08 -4.28 18.61
C GLY A 46 -1.47 -4.84 18.86
N GLY A 47 -2.31 -4.05 19.49
CA GLY A 47 -3.61 -4.47 20.01
C GLY A 47 -4.75 -4.44 19.00
N ALA A 48 -4.58 -3.79 17.87
CA ALA A 48 -5.63 -3.62 16.85
C ALA A 48 -5.06 -3.71 15.43
N PRO A 49 -4.49 -4.87 15.04
CA PRO A 49 -3.94 -5.01 13.69
C PRO A 49 -5.05 -4.94 12.64
N GLY A 50 -4.80 -4.19 11.57
CA GLY A 50 -5.64 -4.14 10.39
C GLY A 50 -4.82 -4.55 9.18
N THR A 51 -4.94 -5.80 8.76
CA THR A 51 -4.15 -6.39 7.68
C THR A 51 -4.99 -7.27 6.77
N ARG A 52 -4.51 -7.51 5.57
CA ARG A 52 -5.11 -8.40 4.57
C ARG A 52 -4.05 -9.28 3.95
N GLU A 53 -4.35 -10.56 3.74
CA GLU A 53 -3.50 -11.58 3.11
C GLU A 53 -2.12 -11.77 3.78
N THR A 54 -1.96 -11.42 5.04
CA THR A 54 -0.68 -11.53 5.75
C THR A 54 -0.31 -12.97 6.10
N ASP A 55 -1.28 -13.86 6.34
CA ASP A 55 -1.02 -15.28 6.61
C ASP A 55 -0.36 -15.99 5.42
N LEU A 56 -0.63 -15.51 4.20
CA LEU A 56 -0.04 -16.03 2.98
C LEU A 56 1.48 -15.81 2.92
N LEU A 57 2.01 -14.85 3.67
CA LEU A 57 3.45 -14.54 3.71
C LEU A 57 4.26 -15.51 4.58
N ALA A 58 3.63 -16.44 5.28
CA ALA A 58 4.34 -17.45 6.05
C ALA A 58 5.09 -18.41 5.12
N PRO A 59 6.32 -18.86 5.50
CA PRO A 59 7.21 -19.60 4.61
C PRO A 59 6.73 -21.01 4.23
N ASP A 60 5.69 -21.50 4.92
CA ASP A 60 5.04 -22.79 4.65
C ASP A 60 3.89 -22.71 3.62
N LYS A 61 3.63 -21.53 3.05
CA LYS A 61 2.55 -21.32 2.09
C LYS A 61 2.99 -21.56 0.65
N LEU A 62 2.00 -21.88 -0.20
CA LEU A 62 2.25 -22.29 -1.60
C LEU A 62 2.63 -21.12 -2.52
N VAL A 63 2.21 -19.90 -2.21
CA VAL A 63 2.49 -18.72 -3.04
C VAL A 63 3.76 -18.05 -2.53
N PRO A 64 4.87 -18.09 -3.29
CA PRO A 64 6.18 -17.67 -2.80
C PRO A 64 6.43 -16.16 -2.90
N ALA A 65 5.57 -15.42 -3.59
CA ALA A 65 5.78 -14.01 -3.91
C ALA A 65 4.46 -13.25 -4.03
N VAL A 66 4.53 -11.93 -3.91
CA VAL A 66 3.40 -11.00 -4.01
C VAL A 66 3.60 -10.03 -5.17
N ASP A 67 2.51 -9.49 -5.71
CA ASP A 67 2.53 -8.56 -6.85
C ASP A 67 2.63 -7.09 -6.41
N ALA A 68 2.12 -6.78 -5.22
CA ALA A 68 2.22 -5.45 -4.61
C ALA A 68 2.01 -5.53 -3.10
N LEU A 69 2.44 -4.48 -2.39
CA LEU A 69 2.12 -4.24 -0.99
C LEU A 69 1.38 -2.91 -0.87
N VAL A 70 0.38 -2.84 0.00
CA VAL A 70 -0.47 -1.66 0.16
C VAL A 70 -0.42 -1.17 1.60
N LEU A 71 -0.17 0.13 1.76
CA LEU A 71 -0.40 0.87 2.99
C LEU A 71 -1.57 1.83 2.76
N SER A 72 -2.53 1.89 3.67
CA SER A 72 -3.73 2.71 3.52
C SER A 72 -4.12 3.41 4.81
N GLY A 73 -4.68 4.61 4.70
CA GLY A 73 -5.53 5.17 5.74
C GLY A 73 -6.86 4.42 5.85
N GLY A 74 -7.81 4.96 6.59
CA GLY A 74 -9.19 4.47 6.62
C GLY A 74 -9.47 3.32 7.58
N SER A 75 -8.51 2.94 8.44
CA SER A 75 -8.71 1.80 9.34
C SER A 75 -9.12 0.54 8.56
N ALA A 76 -9.99 -0.31 9.09
CA ALA A 76 -10.45 -1.52 8.39
C ALA A 76 -11.08 -1.25 7.02
N LEU A 77 -11.71 -0.07 6.82
CA LEU A 77 -12.29 0.34 5.53
C LEU A 77 -11.20 0.56 4.46
N GLY A 78 -10.00 0.95 4.87
CA GLY A 78 -8.84 1.13 4.00
C GLY A 78 -8.29 -0.17 3.39
N LEU A 79 -8.67 -1.34 3.92
CA LEU A 79 -8.29 -2.64 3.33
C LEU A 79 -8.84 -2.82 1.90
N ASP A 80 -9.88 -2.08 1.53
CA ASP A 80 -10.41 -2.07 0.16
C ASP A 80 -9.44 -1.48 -0.86
N ALA A 81 -8.45 -0.72 -0.43
CA ALA A 81 -7.38 -0.24 -1.32
C ALA A 81 -6.70 -1.39 -2.04
N ALA A 82 -6.44 -2.50 -1.35
CA ALA A 82 -5.85 -3.69 -1.95
C ALA A 82 -6.77 -4.34 -3.01
N SER A 83 -8.10 -4.25 -2.85
CA SER A 83 -9.04 -4.70 -3.89
C SER A 83 -8.92 -3.86 -5.16
N GLY A 84 -8.79 -2.54 -5.02
CA GLY A 84 -8.55 -1.65 -6.15
C GLY A 84 -7.24 -1.94 -6.88
N VAL A 85 -6.17 -2.18 -6.12
CA VAL A 85 -4.86 -2.56 -6.67
C VAL A 85 -4.95 -3.92 -7.38
N ALA A 86 -5.56 -4.94 -6.76
CA ALA A 86 -5.71 -6.26 -7.35
C ALA A 86 -6.51 -6.20 -8.66
N ASN A 87 -7.59 -5.42 -8.72
CA ASN A 87 -8.35 -5.23 -9.94
C ASN A 87 -7.51 -4.55 -11.04
N ALA A 88 -6.71 -3.56 -10.70
CA ALA A 88 -5.83 -2.87 -11.65
C ALA A 88 -4.71 -3.78 -12.17
N LEU A 89 -4.09 -4.58 -11.31
CA LEU A 89 -3.09 -5.60 -11.69
C LEU A 89 -3.70 -6.65 -12.61
N ARG A 90 -4.87 -7.21 -12.26
CA ARG A 90 -5.56 -8.19 -13.08
C ARG A 90 -5.90 -7.65 -14.47
N ALA A 91 -6.37 -6.42 -14.55
CA ALA A 91 -6.64 -5.75 -15.82
C ALA A 91 -5.38 -5.57 -16.68
N ALA A 92 -4.21 -5.46 -16.05
CA ALA A 92 -2.90 -5.43 -16.70
C ALA A 92 -2.32 -6.83 -17.01
N GLY A 93 -3.05 -7.90 -16.70
CA GLY A 93 -2.58 -9.28 -16.92
C GLY A 93 -1.53 -9.76 -15.91
N ILE A 94 -1.42 -9.07 -14.77
CA ILE A 94 -0.46 -9.37 -13.69
C ILE A 94 -1.17 -10.16 -12.58
N GLY A 95 -0.49 -11.15 -12.02
CA GLY A 95 -0.97 -11.97 -10.91
C GLY A 95 -0.51 -13.43 -11.04
N PHE A 96 -0.64 -14.15 -9.94
CA PHE A 96 -0.38 -15.59 -9.90
C PHE A 96 -1.29 -16.33 -10.89
N ASP A 97 -0.71 -17.18 -11.74
CA ASP A 97 -1.47 -17.89 -12.77
C ASP A 97 -2.12 -19.15 -12.20
N VAL A 98 -3.44 -19.23 -12.35
CA VAL A 98 -4.23 -20.43 -12.01
C VAL A 98 -5.02 -20.83 -13.23
N ALA A 99 -4.51 -21.78 -13.99
CA ALA A 99 -5.15 -22.30 -15.21
C ALA A 99 -5.59 -21.18 -16.20
N GLY A 100 -4.72 -20.18 -16.39
CA GLY A 100 -4.95 -19.04 -17.27
C GLY A 100 -5.70 -17.87 -16.62
N GLN A 101 -6.12 -18.00 -15.38
CA GLN A 101 -6.68 -16.88 -14.60
C GLN A 101 -5.57 -16.18 -13.82
N LYS A 102 -5.48 -14.85 -13.93
CA LYS A 102 -4.57 -14.03 -13.13
C LYS A 102 -5.21 -13.66 -11.81
N VAL A 103 -4.57 -14.05 -10.71
CA VAL A 103 -4.98 -13.78 -9.33
C VAL A 103 -3.89 -12.95 -8.67
N PRO A 104 -4.01 -11.61 -8.64
CA PRO A 104 -3.04 -10.75 -7.99
C PRO A 104 -3.00 -10.98 -6.48
N ILE A 105 -1.82 -11.09 -5.93
CA ILE A 105 -1.57 -11.24 -4.50
C ILE A 105 -1.11 -9.89 -3.94
N VAL A 106 -1.96 -9.27 -3.10
CA VAL A 106 -1.80 -7.88 -2.66
C VAL A 106 -2.01 -7.75 -1.15
N PRO A 107 -1.02 -8.14 -0.34
CA PRO A 107 -1.09 -7.91 1.10
C PRO A 107 -1.19 -6.42 1.44
N ALA A 108 -1.93 -6.12 2.51
CA ALA A 108 -2.17 -4.74 2.93
C ALA A 108 -2.09 -4.58 4.44
N ALA A 109 -1.73 -3.36 4.86
CA ALA A 109 -1.82 -2.90 6.23
C ALA A 109 -2.41 -1.48 6.26
N ILE A 110 -3.13 -1.18 7.35
CA ILE A 110 -3.80 0.12 7.51
C ILE A 110 -3.27 0.90 8.72
N LEU A 111 -3.57 2.19 8.71
CA LEU A 111 -3.51 3.06 9.87
C LEU A 111 -4.89 3.69 10.13
N PHE A 112 -5.10 4.14 11.36
CA PHE A 112 -6.34 4.79 11.76
C PHE A 112 -6.23 6.29 11.56
N ASP A 113 -7.03 6.85 10.65
CA ASP A 113 -7.09 8.28 10.36
C ASP A 113 -8.53 8.85 10.26
N LEU A 114 -9.50 8.12 10.80
CA LEU A 114 -10.92 8.49 10.67
C LEU A 114 -11.33 9.70 11.52
N LEU A 115 -10.52 10.09 12.52
CA LEU A 115 -10.81 11.22 13.41
C LEU A 115 -9.95 12.46 13.17
N ASN A 116 -9.33 12.57 12.00
CA ASN A 116 -8.39 13.65 11.68
C ASN A 116 -9.05 14.93 11.11
N GLY A 117 -10.37 15.05 11.17
CA GLY A 117 -11.13 16.21 10.70
C GLY A 117 -11.35 16.28 9.20
N GLY A 118 -11.07 15.20 8.43
CA GLY A 118 -11.50 15.08 7.04
C GLY A 118 -12.96 14.65 6.92
N ASP A 119 -13.55 14.86 5.76
CA ASP A 119 -14.90 14.40 5.45
C ASP A 119 -14.92 12.87 5.37
N LYS A 120 -15.67 12.24 6.27
CA LYS A 120 -15.83 10.79 6.35
C LYS A 120 -17.29 10.36 6.06
N GLY A 121 -18.11 11.28 5.54
CA GLY A 121 -19.53 11.07 5.22
C GLY A 121 -19.78 10.48 3.84
N TRP A 122 -18.82 9.75 3.28
CA TRP A 122 -19.00 9.11 1.95
C TRP A 122 -20.00 7.96 2.01
N ASP A 123 -20.81 7.80 0.97
CA ASP A 123 -21.70 6.65 0.76
C ASP A 123 -20.92 5.47 0.15
N GLU A 124 -19.96 5.74 -0.75
CA GLU A 124 -19.09 4.73 -1.37
C GLU A 124 -17.68 4.85 -0.80
N ASN A 125 -17.12 3.70 -0.39
CA ASN A 125 -15.77 3.61 0.16
C ASN A 125 -14.72 4.08 -0.89
N PRO A 126 -13.94 5.16 -0.62
CA PRO A 126 -13.02 5.72 -1.60
C PRO A 126 -11.73 4.93 -1.78
N TYR A 127 -11.42 4.00 -0.88
CA TYR A 127 -10.07 3.41 -0.82
C TYR A 127 -9.77 2.48 -1.99
N ALA A 128 -10.75 1.78 -2.56
CA ALA A 128 -10.54 0.98 -3.76
C ALA A 128 -10.11 1.84 -4.95
N ALA A 129 -10.76 2.98 -5.16
CA ALA A 129 -10.41 3.93 -6.21
C ALA A 129 -9.01 4.54 -5.98
N LEU A 130 -8.70 4.94 -4.73
CA LEU A 130 -7.39 5.46 -4.34
C LEU A 130 -6.29 4.40 -4.53
N GLY A 131 -6.52 3.15 -4.16
CA GLY A 131 -5.58 2.06 -4.39
C GLY A 131 -5.23 1.87 -5.86
N ALA A 132 -6.25 1.81 -6.72
CA ALA A 132 -6.06 1.72 -8.17
C ALA A 132 -5.31 2.94 -8.74
N ALA A 133 -5.60 4.15 -8.24
CA ALA A 133 -4.91 5.37 -8.64
C ALA A 133 -3.44 5.37 -8.20
N ALA A 134 -3.16 4.98 -6.95
CA ALA A 134 -1.80 4.85 -6.43
C ALA A 134 -0.98 3.87 -7.27
N TRP A 135 -1.54 2.69 -7.60
CA TRP A 135 -0.84 1.73 -8.45
C TRP A 135 -0.51 2.30 -9.84
N ARG A 136 -1.42 3.07 -10.45
CA ARG A 136 -1.16 3.71 -11.76
C ARG A 136 -0.10 4.83 -11.68
N ALA A 137 -0.02 5.52 -10.54
CA ALA A 137 0.92 6.63 -10.31
C ALA A 137 2.32 6.17 -9.87
N ARG A 138 2.59 4.86 -9.82
CA ARG A 138 3.86 4.33 -9.33
C ARG A 138 5.05 4.77 -10.19
N SER A 139 6.13 5.11 -9.52
CA SER A 139 7.36 5.64 -10.12
C SER A 139 8.55 5.33 -9.21
N GLU A 140 9.75 5.50 -9.73
CA GLU A 140 10.99 5.44 -8.92
C GLU A 140 11.16 6.66 -8.00
N THR A 141 10.50 7.77 -8.30
CA THR A 141 10.52 8.97 -7.47
C THR A 141 9.11 9.28 -7.00
N PHE A 142 8.93 9.45 -5.70
CA PHE A 142 7.61 9.65 -5.08
C PHE A 142 7.71 10.62 -3.90
N ALA A 143 6.60 11.25 -3.57
CA ALA A 143 6.51 12.18 -2.45
C ALA A 143 6.56 11.46 -1.10
N LEU A 144 7.22 12.07 -0.12
CA LEU A 144 7.26 11.66 1.28
C LEU A 144 6.42 12.63 2.14
N GLY A 145 6.25 12.28 3.42
CA GLY A 145 5.52 13.09 4.39
C GLY A 145 4.01 12.99 4.21
N THR A 146 3.35 14.11 3.94
CA THR A 146 1.89 14.17 3.76
C THR A 146 1.54 13.75 2.33
N ALA A 147 1.72 12.47 2.01
CA ALA A 147 1.43 11.87 0.70
C ALA A 147 0.97 10.43 0.88
N GLY A 148 0.07 9.96 0.04
CA GLY A 148 -0.46 8.60 0.08
C GLY A 148 -1.00 8.22 1.46
N ALA A 149 -0.60 7.06 1.99
CA ALA A 149 -0.98 6.61 3.33
C ALA A 149 -0.51 7.57 4.44
N GLY A 150 0.52 8.39 4.18
CA GLY A 150 0.99 9.41 5.11
C GLY A 150 0.07 10.62 5.25
N THR A 151 -0.90 10.80 4.34
CA THR A 151 -1.76 11.99 4.29
C THR A 151 -2.56 12.21 5.57
N GLY A 152 -3.20 11.15 6.06
CA GLY A 152 -3.98 11.20 7.30
C GLY A 152 -3.22 10.71 8.54
N ALA A 153 -1.97 10.27 8.40
CA ALA A 153 -1.24 9.60 9.45
C ALA A 153 -0.99 10.47 10.68
N THR A 154 -1.14 9.88 11.86
CA THR A 154 -0.78 10.47 13.14
C THR A 154 0.07 9.50 13.95
N ALA A 155 0.94 10.04 14.81
CA ALA A 155 1.71 9.30 15.81
C ALA A 155 1.42 9.92 17.17
N GLY A 156 0.48 9.32 17.91
CA GLY A 156 -0.09 9.95 19.11
C GLY A 156 -0.78 11.27 18.73
N ALA A 157 -0.34 12.37 19.33
CA ALA A 157 -0.87 13.72 19.06
C ALA A 157 -0.13 14.45 17.92
N LEU A 158 0.89 13.86 17.34
CA LEU A 158 1.70 14.48 16.30
C LEU A 158 1.26 14.06 14.91
N LYS A 159 1.44 14.94 13.91
CA LYS A 159 1.28 14.58 12.49
C LYS A 159 2.34 13.56 12.11
N GLY A 160 1.89 12.45 11.60
CA GLY A 160 2.76 11.43 10.97
C GLY A 160 2.99 11.70 9.48
N GLY A 161 3.58 10.75 8.78
CA GLY A 161 3.83 10.86 7.34
C GLY A 161 4.45 9.60 6.75
N LEU A 162 4.47 9.55 5.43
CA LEU A 162 5.18 8.51 4.68
C LEU A 162 6.68 8.75 4.77
N GLY A 163 7.42 7.72 5.14
CA GLY A 163 8.89 7.72 5.15
C GLY A 163 9.46 6.68 4.20
N SER A 164 10.66 6.93 3.70
CA SER A 164 11.45 5.97 2.94
C SER A 164 12.94 6.27 3.10
N ALA A 165 13.75 5.26 3.07
CA ALA A 165 15.20 5.37 3.09
C ALA A 165 15.84 4.15 2.42
N SER A 166 17.11 4.31 2.01
CA SER A 166 17.97 3.24 1.51
C SER A 166 19.39 3.36 2.08
N ALA A 167 20.14 2.26 2.13
CA ALA A 167 21.52 2.21 2.58
C ALA A 167 22.31 1.06 1.93
#